data_f2dc7a258e1c9a033ea602ec5e1a222e
#
_entry.id   f2dc7a258e1c9a033ea602ec5e1a222e
#
_cell.length_a   1.000
_cell.length_b   1.000
_cell.length_c   1.000
_cell.angle_alpha   90.00
_cell.angle_beta   90.00
_cell.angle_gamma   90.00
#
_symmetry.space_group_name_H-M   'P 1'
#
loop_
_entity.id
_entity.type
_entity.pdbx_description
1 polymer ?
#
loop_
_entity_poly.entity_id
_entity_poly.type
_entity_poly.pdbx_seq_one_letter_code
_entity_poly.pdbx_strand_id
1 'polypeptide(L)'
;MRLVLVGPPGAGKGTQAQFIAAQFAIPKISTGDIFRANVSQGTDLGVTAKKYMDAGDLVPDEVTIAMVRERLKEDDAVDGFLLDGFPRNVPQADTLGEMLTDLGLALDVVLELVVDDEEVIRRLSGRRTCRSCGHIWHVDFDPPVREGICDHCGGELFQRDDDKSDTVRHRLDVYAEQTAPLISFYAENGILLGIDATGPVDDVTERAIAALRPFE
;
A
#
# COMPACT_ATOMS: atom_id res chain seq x y z
N MET A 1 7.67 15.13 -5.85
CA MET A 1 7.63 14.57 -4.47
C MET A 1 7.81 13.06 -4.53
N ARG A 2 8.70 12.50 -3.67
CA ARG A 2 8.97 11.07 -3.53
C ARG A 2 8.48 10.62 -2.16
N LEU A 3 7.37 9.90 -2.16
CA LEU A 3 6.58 9.57 -0.97
C LEU A 3 6.50 8.06 -0.75
N VAL A 4 6.62 7.64 0.51
CA VAL A 4 6.30 6.27 0.95
C VAL A 4 5.09 6.32 1.87
N LEU A 5 4.13 5.41 1.69
CA LEU A 5 3.04 5.18 2.63
C LEU A 5 3.34 3.98 3.53
N VAL A 6 3.29 4.19 4.83
CA VAL A 6 3.43 3.14 5.84
C VAL A 6 2.18 3.04 6.70
N GLY A 7 2.02 1.93 7.39
CA GLY A 7 0.87 1.65 8.27
C GLY A 7 0.40 0.21 8.15
N PRO A 8 -0.42 -0.28 9.09
CA PRO A 8 -0.85 -1.67 9.13
C PRO A 8 -1.68 -2.10 7.89
N PRO A 9 -1.77 -3.40 7.61
CA PRO A 9 -2.71 -3.89 6.61
C PRO A 9 -4.13 -3.40 6.97
N GLY A 10 -4.89 -2.90 5.99
CA GLY A 10 -6.22 -2.34 6.27
C GLY A 10 -6.26 -0.86 6.68
N ALA A 11 -5.12 -0.20 6.92
CA ALA A 11 -5.08 1.24 7.26
C ALA A 11 -5.64 2.18 6.17
N GLY A 12 -5.92 1.68 4.96
CA GLY A 12 -6.44 2.49 3.85
C GLY A 12 -5.36 3.01 2.91
N LYS A 13 -4.10 2.54 3.01
CA LYS A 13 -2.98 2.99 2.17
C LYS A 13 -3.32 3.00 0.68
N GLY A 14 -3.83 1.91 0.14
CA GLY A 14 -4.17 1.80 -1.28
C GLY A 14 -5.27 2.76 -1.73
N THR A 15 -6.23 3.07 -0.85
CA THR A 15 -7.29 4.05 -1.07
C THR A 15 -6.72 5.46 -1.07
N GLN A 16 -5.99 5.83 -0.03
CA GLN A 16 -5.37 7.16 0.09
C GLN A 16 -4.32 7.41 -0.99
N ALA A 17 -3.55 6.38 -1.38
CA ALA A 17 -2.57 6.47 -2.44
C ALA A 17 -3.15 6.97 -3.77
N GLN A 18 -4.40 6.62 -4.10
CA GLN A 18 -5.06 7.08 -5.33
C GLN A 18 -5.33 8.59 -5.30
N PHE A 19 -5.87 9.08 -4.18
CA PHE A 19 -6.18 10.51 -4.02
C PHE A 19 -4.92 11.36 -3.91
N ILE A 20 -3.94 10.90 -3.14
CA ILE A 20 -2.65 11.59 -2.97
C ILE A 20 -1.90 11.66 -4.31
N ALA A 21 -1.80 10.54 -5.02
CA ALA A 21 -1.12 10.47 -6.31
C ALA A 21 -1.76 11.40 -7.35
N ALA A 22 -3.11 11.45 -7.38
CA ALA A 22 -3.85 12.35 -8.25
C ALA A 22 -3.65 13.82 -7.88
N GLN A 23 -3.65 14.16 -6.57
CA GLN A 23 -3.48 15.53 -6.08
C GLN A 23 -2.11 16.10 -6.45
N PHE A 24 -1.04 15.30 -6.29
CA PHE A 24 0.34 15.74 -6.51
C PHE A 24 0.89 15.37 -7.88
N ALA A 25 0.04 14.83 -8.77
CA ALA A 25 0.40 14.43 -10.14
C ALA A 25 1.64 13.50 -10.20
N ILE A 26 1.76 12.56 -9.26
CA ILE A 26 2.83 11.56 -9.19
C ILE A 26 2.27 10.14 -9.41
N PRO A 27 3.02 9.21 -10.01
CA PRO A 27 2.57 7.84 -10.18
C PRO A 27 2.45 7.11 -8.84
N LYS A 28 1.37 6.35 -8.69
CA LYS A 28 1.20 5.36 -7.62
C LYS A 28 1.89 4.07 -8.02
N ILE A 29 2.83 3.62 -7.20
CA ILE A 29 3.54 2.34 -7.34
C ILE A 29 3.14 1.44 -6.16
N SER A 30 2.25 0.50 -6.39
CA SER A 30 1.79 -0.45 -5.37
C SER A 30 2.35 -1.84 -5.64
N THR A 31 3.25 -2.31 -4.76
CA THR A 31 3.81 -3.67 -4.87
C THR A 31 2.74 -4.74 -4.79
N GLY A 32 1.74 -4.54 -3.95
CA GLY A 32 0.60 -5.45 -3.85
C GLY A 32 -0.23 -5.53 -5.13
N ASP A 33 -0.43 -4.41 -5.83
CA ASP A 33 -1.17 -4.39 -7.09
C ASP A 33 -0.36 -5.06 -8.21
N ILE A 34 0.95 -4.80 -8.26
CA ILE A 34 1.86 -5.44 -9.24
C ILE A 34 1.87 -6.96 -9.04
N PHE A 35 2.01 -7.45 -7.80
CA PHE A 35 1.96 -8.89 -7.53
C PHE A 35 0.61 -9.50 -7.90
N ARG A 36 -0.51 -8.87 -7.54
CA ARG A 36 -1.85 -9.34 -7.91
C ARG A 36 -2.07 -9.40 -9.41
N ALA A 37 -1.59 -8.42 -10.15
CA ALA A 37 -1.64 -8.42 -11.62
C ALA A 37 -0.86 -9.62 -12.19
N ASN A 38 0.35 -9.89 -11.69
CA ASN A 38 1.16 -11.04 -12.07
C ASN A 38 0.50 -12.37 -11.72
N VAL A 39 -0.12 -12.48 -10.53
CA VAL A 39 -0.89 -13.66 -10.12
C VAL A 39 -2.05 -13.90 -11.10
N SER A 40 -2.80 -12.87 -11.48
CA SER A 40 -3.92 -13.00 -12.39
C SER A 40 -3.51 -13.40 -13.82
N GLN A 41 -2.30 -12.99 -14.23
CA GLN A 41 -1.72 -13.33 -15.53
C GLN A 41 -0.99 -14.68 -15.54
N GLY A 42 -0.78 -15.30 -14.36
CA GLY A 42 -0.09 -16.57 -14.22
C GLY A 42 1.41 -16.52 -14.57
N THR A 43 2.06 -15.37 -14.39
CA THR A 43 3.51 -15.25 -14.63
C THR A 43 4.32 -16.00 -13.56
N ASP A 44 5.59 -16.30 -13.82
CA ASP A 44 6.49 -16.95 -12.84
C ASP A 44 6.59 -16.13 -11.55
N LEU A 45 6.64 -14.79 -11.67
CA LEU A 45 6.57 -13.88 -10.54
C LEU A 45 5.26 -14.03 -9.77
N GLY A 46 4.13 -14.10 -10.48
CA GLY A 46 2.81 -14.28 -9.88
C GLY A 46 2.68 -15.62 -9.16
N VAL A 47 3.16 -16.71 -9.74
CA VAL A 47 3.18 -18.05 -9.12
C VAL A 47 4.00 -18.05 -7.82
N THR A 48 5.15 -17.37 -7.83
CA THR A 48 6.01 -17.23 -6.65
C THR A 48 5.32 -16.37 -5.59
N ALA A 49 4.86 -15.19 -5.93
CA ALA A 49 4.26 -14.24 -4.99
C ALA A 49 2.98 -14.78 -4.34
N LYS A 50 2.16 -15.54 -5.10
CA LYS A 50 0.89 -16.07 -4.61
C LYS A 50 1.02 -16.88 -3.33
N LYS A 51 2.06 -17.70 -3.20
CA LYS A 51 2.29 -18.57 -2.02
C LYS A 51 2.42 -17.75 -0.73
N TYR A 52 3.15 -16.65 -0.79
CA TYR A 52 3.36 -15.75 0.34
C TYR A 52 2.11 -14.91 0.62
N MET A 53 1.49 -14.37 -0.43
CA MET A 53 0.30 -13.53 -0.30
C MET A 53 -0.88 -14.30 0.32
N ASP A 54 -1.12 -15.55 -0.12
CA ASP A 54 -2.20 -16.39 0.41
C ASP A 54 -1.96 -16.76 1.88
N ALA A 55 -0.70 -16.92 2.30
CA ALA A 55 -0.31 -17.16 3.68
C ALA A 55 -0.37 -15.88 4.55
N GLY A 56 -0.37 -14.70 3.95
CA GLY A 56 -0.27 -13.41 4.66
C GLY A 56 1.16 -12.98 4.95
N ASP A 57 2.14 -13.69 4.39
CA ASP A 57 3.57 -13.41 4.53
C ASP A 57 4.03 -12.34 3.53
N LEU A 58 5.24 -11.81 3.77
CA LEU A 58 5.91 -10.94 2.80
C LEU A 58 6.54 -11.78 1.67
N VAL A 59 6.40 -11.29 0.44
CA VAL A 59 7.17 -11.82 -0.70
C VAL A 59 8.66 -11.56 -0.43
N PRO A 60 9.58 -12.48 -0.73
CA PRO A 60 11.02 -12.34 -0.46
C PRO A 60 11.57 -11.00 -0.93
N ASP A 61 12.47 -10.43 -0.12
CA ASP A 61 13.02 -9.09 -0.34
C ASP A 61 13.69 -8.95 -1.71
N GLU A 62 14.47 -9.96 -2.12
CA GLU A 62 15.17 -9.96 -3.40
C GLU A 62 14.19 -9.77 -4.57
N VAL A 63 13.04 -10.44 -4.52
CA VAL A 63 12.01 -10.37 -5.57
C VAL A 63 11.35 -9.01 -5.57
N THR A 64 10.97 -8.53 -4.38
CA THR A 64 10.29 -7.23 -4.22
C THR A 64 11.21 -6.08 -4.60
N ILE A 65 12.46 -6.09 -4.14
CA ILE A 65 13.48 -5.08 -4.45
C ILE A 65 13.75 -5.01 -5.96
N ALA A 66 13.95 -6.18 -6.60
CA ALA A 66 14.20 -6.21 -8.05
C ALA A 66 13.03 -5.60 -8.84
N MET A 67 11.79 -5.95 -8.47
CA MET A 67 10.59 -5.41 -9.11
C MET A 67 10.47 -3.88 -8.91
N VAL A 68 10.68 -3.37 -7.71
CA VAL A 68 10.62 -1.92 -7.42
C VAL A 68 11.73 -1.18 -8.16
N ARG A 69 12.95 -1.72 -8.19
CA ARG A 69 14.09 -1.14 -8.91
C ARG A 69 13.80 -0.95 -10.40
N GLU A 70 13.19 -1.93 -11.04
CA GLU A 70 12.81 -1.81 -12.46
C GLU A 70 11.69 -0.77 -12.64
N ARG A 71 10.70 -0.75 -11.77
CA ARG A 71 9.57 0.20 -11.85
C ARG A 71 10.02 1.67 -11.64
N LEU A 72 10.99 1.91 -10.77
CA LEU A 72 11.52 3.26 -10.52
C LEU A 72 12.37 3.82 -11.69
N LYS A 73 12.73 2.99 -12.67
CA LYS A 73 13.44 3.44 -13.88
C LYS A 73 12.50 3.93 -14.99
N GLU A 74 11.19 3.71 -14.84
CA GLU A 74 10.23 4.15 -15.84
C GLU A 74 10.10 5.68 -15.85
N ASP A 75 9.90 6.26 -17.04
CA ASP A 75 9.93 7.71 -17.28
C ASP A 75 8.96 8.49 -16.38
N ASP A 76 7.81 7.89 -16.03
CA ASP A 76 6.79 8.53 -15.17
C ASP A 76 7.22 8.67 -13.70
N ALA A 77 8.21 7.89 -13.25
CA ALA A 77 8.69 7.91 -11.86
C ALA A 77 9.88 8.85 -11.62
N VAL A 78 10.44 9.46 -12.67
CA VAL A 78 11.66 10.30 -12.59
C VAL A 78 11.42 11.53 -11.72
N ASP A 79 10.29 12.22 -11.93
CA ASP A 79 9.99 13.50 -11.24
C ASP A 79 9.35 13.31 -9.87
N GLY A 80 8.96 12.09 -9.53
CA GLY A 80 8.36 11.75 -8.24
C GLY A 80 7.56 10.47 -8.31
N PHE A 81 7.19 9.96 -7.15
CA PHE A 81 6.39 8.74 -7.02
C PHE A 81 5.77 8.61 -5.64
N LEU A 82 4.76 7.78 -5.55
CA LEU A 82 4.20 7.30 -4.29
C LEU A 82 4.35 5.78 -4.24
N LEU A 83 5.11 5.28 -3.24
CA LEU A 83 5.25 3.85 -2.97
C LEU A 83 4.20 3.39 -1.95
N ASP A 84 3.41 2.37 -2.30
CA ASP A 84 2.46 1.68 -1.43
C ASP A 84 2.85 0.21 -1.29
N GLY A 85 3.11 -0.22 -0.06
CA GLY A 85 3.50 -1.58 0.27
C GLY A 85 4.98 -1.91 0.07
N PHE A 86 5.83 -0.90 -0.10
CA PHE A 86 7.29 -0.99 -0.08
C PHE A 86 7.86 0.34 0.43
N PRO A 87 8.90 0.32 1.31
CA PRO A 87 9.47 -0.86 1.95
C PRO A 87 8.54 -1.47 3.00
N ARG A 88 8.76 -2.72 3.39
CA ARG A 88 8.05 -3.42 4.47
C ARG A 88 8.93 -3.89 5.61
N ASN A 89 10.23 -3.67 5.52
CA ASN A 89 11.19 -3.90 6.59
C ASN A 89 12.37 -2.96 6.44
N VAL A 90 13.21 -2.86 7.47
CA VAL A 90 14.37 -1.96 7.49
C VAL A 90 15.38 -2.30 6.38
N PRO A 91 15.75 -3.56 6.11
CA PRO A 91 16.62 -3.88 4.97
C PRO A 91 16.12 -3.38 3.61
N GLN A 92 14.80 -3.45 3.36
CA GLN A 92 14.21 -2.88 2.14
C GLN A 92 14.32 -1.35 2.14
N ALA A 93 14.16 -0.68 3.31
CA ALA A 93 14.28 0.77 3.42
C ALA A 93 15.71 1.25 3.16
N ASP A 94 16.70 0.57 3.71
CA ASP A 94 18.11 0.82 3.43
C ASP A 94 18.41 0.69 1.93
N THR A 95 17.98 -0.41 1.32
CA THR A 95 18.16 -0.65 -0.12
C THR A 95 17.44 0.41 -0.98
N LEU A 96 16.25 0.87 -0.58
CA LEU A 96 15.57 1.98 -1.27
C LEU A 96 16.40 3.26 -1.19
N GLY A 97 16.95 3.57 -0.01
CA GLY A 97 17.86 4.72 0.19
C GLY A 97 19.08 4.66 -0.72
N GLU A 98 19.72 3.48 -0.83
CA GLU A 98 20.84 3.26 -1.75
C GLU A 98 20.45 3.46 -3.21
N MET A 99 19.33 2.85 -3.67
CA MET A 99 18.82 3.01 -5.03
C MET A 99 18.57 4.48 -5.39
N LEU A 100 18.00 5.26 -4.48
CA LEU A 100 17.75 6.68 -4.71
C LEU A 100 19.04 7.49 -4.72
N THR A 101 19.97 7.19 -3.82
CA THR A 101 21.28 7.83 -3.76
C THR A 101 22.06 7.62 -5.05
N ASP A 102 22.05 6.42 -5.61
CA ASP A 102 22.69 6.10 -6.91
C ASP A 102 22.13 6.93 -8.07
N LEU A 103 20.86 7.37 -7.94
CA LEU A 103 20.20 8.26 -8.90
C LEU A 103 20.38 9.75 -8.57
N GLY A 104 21.08 10.09 -7.48
CA GLY A 104 21.19 11.47 -6.99
C GLY A 104 19.90 12.01 -6.37
N LEU A 105 19.03 11.11 -5.88
CA LEU A 105 17.72 11.41 -5.32
C LEU A 105 17.65 11.02 -3.84
N ALA A 106 16.59 11.47 -3.15
CA ALA A 106 16.25 11.07 -1.79
C ALA A 106 14.72 10.97 -1.64
N LEU A 107 14.25 10.31 -0.60
CA LEU A 107 12.85 10.40 -0.18
C LEU A 107 12.60 11.79 0.41
N ASP A 108 11.47 12.38 0.04
CA ASP A 108 11.04 13.66 0.60
C ASP A 108 10.29 13.45 1.93
N VAL A 109 9.45 12.43 2.01
CA VAL A 109 8.60 12.17 3.17
C VAL A 109 8.10 10.73 3.21
N VAL A 110 7.85 10.23 4.43
CA VAL A 110 7.14 8.97 4.70
C VAL A 110 5.88 9.30 5.47
N LEU A 111 4.72 8.97 4.93
CA LEU A 111 3.43 9.22 5.57
C LEU A 111 2.92 7.94 6.26
N GLU A 112 2.79 7.99 7.56
CA GLU A 112 2.20 6.93 8.37
C GLU A 112 0.69 7.15 8.50
N LEU A 113 -0.09 6.13 8.14
CA LEU A 113 -1.52 6.05 8.43
C LEU A 113 -1.72 5.32 9.76
N VAL A 114 -2.00 6.08 10.80
CA VAL A 114 -2.20 5.55 12.16
C VAL A 114 -3.64 5.10 12.33
N VAL A 115 -3.83 3.84 12.70
CA VAL A 115 -5.15 3.24 12.94
C VAL A 115 -4.99 2.08 13.94
N ASP A 116 -5.99 1.87 14.79
CA ASP A 116 -5.96 0.78 15.76
C ASP A 116 -6.29 -0.59 15.13
N ASP A 117 -5.88 -1.66 15.81
CA ASP A 117 -6.01 -3.03 15.30
C ASP A 117 -7.48 -3.48 15.16
N GLU A 118 -8.38 -3.00 16.02
CA GLU A 118 -9.80 -3.36 15.94
C GLU A 118 -10.44 -2.81 14.67
N GLU A 119 -10.14 -1.55 14.35
CA GLU A 119 -10.59 -0.91 13.12
C GLU A 119 -9.96 -1.57 11.88
N VAL A 120 -8.68 -1.96 11.96
CA VAL A 120 -7.99 -2.71 10.89
C VAL A 120 -8.72 -4.02 10.59
N ILE A 121 -9.03 -4.82 11.61
CA ILE A 121 -9.74 -6.10 11.45
C ILE A 121 -11.10 -5.86 10.81
N ARG A 122 -11.84 -4.85 11.26
CA ARG A 122 -13.15 -4.48 10.72
C ARG A 122 -13.05 -4.10 9.23
N ARG A 123 -12.07 -3.28 8.87
CA ARG A 123 -11.83 -2.85 7.48
C ARG A 123 -11.46 -4.00 6.56
N LEU A 124 -10.59 -4.90 7.00
CA LEU A 124 -10.17 -6.03 6.16
C LEU A 124 -11.28 -7.05 5.95
N SER A 125 -12.03 -7.38 7.00
CA SER A 125 -13.13 -8.36 6.89
C SER A 125 -14.27 -7.89 5.99
N GLY A 126 -14.54 -6.57 5.97
CA GLY A 126 -15.57 -5.97 5.12
C GLY A 126 -15.13 -5.61 3.72
N ARG A 127 -13.83 -5.70 3.40
CA ARG A 127 -13.30 -5.33 2.10
C ARG A 127 -13.77 -6.25 0.99
N ARG A 128 -14.14 -5.64 -0.14
CA ARG A 128 -14.46 -6.33 -1.40
C ARG A 128 -13.65 -5.72 -2.53
N THR A 129 -13.18 -6.55 -3.43
CA THR A 129 -12.35 -6.12 -4.57
C THR A 129 -13.04 -6.54 -5.86
N CYS A 130 -13.08 -5.65 -6.84
CA CYS A 130 -13.60 -5.98 -8.15
C CYS A 130 -12.60 -6.82 -8.95
N ARG A 131 -13.06 -7.95 -9.51
CA ARG A 131 -12.21 -8.83 -10.34
C ARG A 131 -11.76 -8.16 -11.65
N SER A 132 -12.57 -7.25 -12.18
CA SER A 132 -12.33 -6.65 -13.50
C SER A 132 -11.48 -5.39 -13.44
N CYS A 133 -11.79 -4.44 -12.54
CA CYS A 133 -11.11 -3.14 -12.50
C CYS A 133 -10.25 -2.92 -11.25
N GLY A 134 -10.25 -3.85 -10.29
CA GLY A 134 -9.45 -3.76 -9.07
C GLY A 134 -9.99 -2.77 -8.03
N HIS A 135 -11.10 -2.05 -8.32
CA HIS A 135 -11.70 -1.10 -7.38
C HIS A 135 -12.05 -1.77 -6.06
N ILE A 136 -11.82 -1.05 -4.95
CA ILE A 136 -12.02 -1.55 -3.59
C ILE A 136 -13.31 -0.96 -3.04
N TRP A 137 -14.21 -1.82 -2.60
CA TRP A 137 -15.47 -1.52 -1.91
C TRP A 137 -15.42 -2.02 -0.47
N HIS A 138 -16.32 -1.53 0.35
CA HIS A 138 -16.47 -2.01 1.73
C HIS A 138 -17.95 -2.22 2.08
N VAL A 139 -18.27 -3.34 2.72
CA VAL A 139 -19.68 -3.70 3.01
C VAL A 139 -20.39 -2.70 3.92
N ASP A 140 -19.66 -2.01 4.80
CA ASP A 140 -20.22 -1.04 5.76
C ASP A 140 -19.89 0.41 5.41
N PHE A 141 -18.65 0.69 4.94
CA PHE A 141 -18.15 2.07 4.79
C PHE A 141 -18.37 2.64 3.39
N ASP A 142 -18.36 1.78 2.37
CA ASP A 142 -18.54 2.15 0.96
C ASP A 142 -19.21 0.98 0.23
N PRO A 143 -20.49 0.68 0.54
CA PRO A 143 -21.19 -0.44 -0.06
C PRO A 143 -21.56 -0.15 -1.53
N PRO A 144 -21.42 -1.14 -2.43
CA PRO A 144 -21.91 -0.99 -3.79
C PRO A 144 -23.45 -0.90 -3.78
N VAL A 145 -24.02 -0.22 -4.77
CA VAL A 145 -25.49 -0.10 -4.93
C VAL A 145 -26.14 -1.48 -5.04
N ARG A 146 -25.46 -2.43 -5.69
CA ARG A 146 -25.90 -3.81 -5.79
C ARG A 146 -24.85 -4.74 -5.23
N GLU A 147 -25.22 -5.50 -4.19
CA GLU A 147 -24.33 -6.44 -3.53
C GLU A 147 -23.64 -7.37 -4.55
N GLY A 148 -22.33 -7.54 -4.43
CA GLY A 148 -21.52 -8.39 -5.28
C GLY A 148 -21.17 -7.84 -6.66
N ILE A 149 -21.65 -6.63 -7.02
CA ILE A 149 -21.44 -6.02 -8.33
C ILE A 149 -20.72 -4.66 -8.15
N CYS A 150 -19.68 -4.46 -8.92
CA CYS A 150 -18.94 -3.19 -8.96
C CYS A 150 -19.72 -2.11 -9.70
N ASP A 151 -20.02 -0.98 -9.07
CA ASP A 151 -20.74 0.13 -9.71
C ASP A 151 -19.90 0.83 -10.79
N HIS A 152 -18.56 0.73 -10.72
CA HIS A 152 -17.66 1.33 -11.71
C HIS A 152 -17.66 0.62 -13.07
N CYS A 153 -17.74 -0.73 -13.08
CA CYS A 153 -17.54 -1.49 -14.32
C CYS A 153 -18.49 -2.68 -14.49
N GLY A 154 -19.39 -2.92 -13.53
CA GLY A 154 -20.31 -4.07 -13.57
C GLY A 154 -19.65 -5.43 -13.26
N GLY A 155 -18.36 -5.46 -12.92
CA GLY A 155 -17.63 -6.69 -12.60
C GLY A 155 -18.01 -7.28 -11.24
N GLU A 156 -17.74 -8.57 -11.06
CA GLU A 156 -17.98 -9.29 -9.80
C GLU A 156 -17.07 -8.79 -8.69
N LEU A 157 -17.63 -8.62 -7.48
CA LEU A 157 -16.89 -8.32 -6.25
C LEU A 157 -16.59 -9.60 -5.48
N PHE A 158 -15.38 -9.70 -4.95
CA PHE A 158 -14.95 -10.83 -4.13
C PHE A 158 -14.17 -10.37 -2.91
N GLN A 159 -14.16 -11.18 -1.86
CA GLN A 159 -13.25 -11.04 -0.73
C GLN A 159 -11.91 -11.69 -1.11
N ARG A 160 -10.80 -11.00 -0.85
CA ARG A 160 -9.46 -11.56 -1.07
C ARG A 160 -9.19 -12.72 -0.12
N ASP A 161 -8.37 -13.67 -0.51
CA ASP A 161 -7.99 -14.79 0.34
C ASP A 161 -7.21 -14.32 1.59
N ASP A 162 -6.42 -13.26 1.45
CA ASP A 162 -5.66 -12.64 2.53
C ASP A 162 -6.50 -11.74 3.47
N ASP A 163 -7.81 -11.61 3.25
CA ASP A 163 -8.75 -10.90 4.12
C ASP A 163 -9.60 -11.82 4.99
N LYS A 164 -9.30 -13.10 5.01
CA LYS A 164 -9.91 -14.08 5.93
C LYS A 164 -9.38 -13.87 7.36
N SER A 165 -10.22 -14.10 8.37
CA SER A 165 -9.93 -13.75 9.77
C SER A 165 -8.58 -14.25 10.28
N ASP A 166 -8.23 -15.49 9.97
CA ASP A 166 -7.00 -16.11 10.46
C ASP A 166 -5.77 -15.50 9.74
N THR A 167 -5.87 -15.25 8.45
CA THR A 167 -4.82 -14.60 7.67
C THR A 167 -4.65 -13.14 8.09
N VAL A 168 -5.73 -12.44 8.43
CA VAL A 168 -5.67 -11.03 8.91
C VAL A 168 -4.86 -10.93 10.20
N ARG A 169 -5.07 -11.84 11.16
CA ARG A 169 -4.29 -11.85 12.41
C ARG A 169 -2.81 -12.08 12.13
N HIS A 170 -2.49 -13.09 11.33
CA HIS A 170 -1.12 -13.36 10.94
C HIS A 170 -0.46 -12.15 10.25
N ARG A 171 -1.18 -11.44 9.38
CA ARG A 171 -0.67 -10.21 8.73
C ARG A 171 -0.40 -9.09 9.72
N LEU A 172 -1.18 -8.97 10.80
CA LEU A 172 -0.91 -8.01 11.86
C LEU A 172 0.34 -8.40 12.65
N ASP A 173 0.53 -9.68 12.96
CA ASP A 173 1.75 -10.18 13.61
C ASP A 173 2.99 -9.91 12.74
N VAL A 174 2.93 -10.24 11.45
CA VAL A 174 4.00 -9.95 10.48
C VAL A 174 4.28 -8.45 10.37
N TYR A 175 3.22 -7.62 10.36
CA TYR A 175 3.38 -6.17 10.36
C TYR A 175 4.09 -5.67 11.62
N ALA A 176 3.65 -6.11 12.79
CA ALA A 176 4.23 -5.70 14.08
C ALA A 176 5.72 -6.10 14.17
N GLU A 177 6.07 -7.28 13.71
CA GLU A 177 7.43 -7.81 13.77
C GLU A 177 8.36 -7.19 12.72
N GLN A 178 7.92 -7.07 11.48
CA GLN A 178 8.79 -6.74 10.37
C GLN A 178 8.65 -5.29 9.86
N THR A 179 7.43 -4.75 9.87
CA THR A 179 7.14 -3.46 9.23
C THR A 179 7.07 -2.31 10.22
N ALA A 180 6.51 -2.51 11.42
CA ALA A 180 6.42 -1.46 12.42
C ALA A 180 7.78 -0.82 12.80
N PRO A 181 8.92 -1.54 12.78
CA PRO A 181 10.23 -0.93 12.99
C PRO A 181 10.59 0.19 12.00
N LEU A 182 9.96 0.24 10.82
CA LEU A 182 10.13 1.34 9.87
C LEU A 182 9.72 2.70 10.45
N ILE A 183 8.76 2.72 11.37
CA ILE A 183 8.28 3.95 12.00
C ILE A 183 9.43 4.63 12.74
N SER A 184 10.12 3.89 13.61
CA SER A 184 11.30 4.40 14.32
C SER A 184 12.44 4.76 13.36
N PHE A 185 12.71 3.90 12.37
CA PHE A 185 13.73 4.13 11.36
C PHE A 185 13.54 5.46 10.62
N TYR A 186 12.34 5.75 10.13
CA TYR A 186 12.07 7.01 9.41
C TYR A 186 11.88 8.21 10.33
N ALA A 187 11.45 8.02 11.58
CA ALA A 187 11.41 9.07 12.58
C ALA A 187 12.83 9.55 12.95
N GLU A 188 13.77 8.64 13.13
CA GLU A 188 15.19 8.95 13.39
C GLU A 188 15.83 9.69 12.20
N ASN A 189 15.41 9.39 10.98
CA ASN A 189 15.83 10.10 9.77
C ASN A 189 15.13 11.46 9.57
N GLY A 190 14.15 11.82 10.41
CA GLY A 190 13.46 13.10 10.39
C GLY A 190 12.49 13.30 9.20
N ILE A 191 12.09 12.24 8.52
CA ILE A 191 11.20 12.30 7.35
C ILE A 191 9.84 11.60 7.56
N LEU A 192 9.53 11.18 8.78
CA LEU A 192 8.24 10.56 9.12
C LEU A 192 7.18 11.62 9.47
N LEU A 193 6.01 11.50 8.88
CA LEU A 193 4.79 12.20 9.28
C LEU A 193 3.70 11.19 9.63
N GLY A 194 3.07 11.32 10.78
CA GLY A 194 1.92 10.50 11.18
C GLY A 194 0.60 11.27 11.02
N ILE A 195 -0.42 10.63 10.47
CA ILE A 195 -1.79 11.13 10.50
C ILE A 195 -2.76 10.09 11.06
N ASP A 196 -3.79 10.56 11.75
CA ASP A 196 -4.91 9.70 12.13
C ASP A 196 -5.69 9.28 10.88
N ALA A 197 -5.75 7.98 10.62
CA ALA A 197 -6.42 7.38 9.47
C ALA A 197 -7.80 6.81 9.83
N THR A 198 -8.41 7.26 10.94
CA THR A 198 -9.78 6.91 11.32
C THR A 198 -10.80 7.87 10.71
N GLY A 199 -12.03 7.39 10.51
CA GLY A 199 -13.14 8.16 9.98
C GLY A 199 -13.37 7.99 8.47
N PRO A 200 -14.20 8.85 7.87
CA PRO A 200 -14.52 8.85 6.44
C PRO A 200 -13.28 9.00 5.55
N VAL A 201 -13.33 8.41 4.36
CA VAL A 201 -12.21 8.45 3.39
C VAL A 201 -11.81 9.87 3.06
N ASP A 202 -12.78 10.76 2.84
CA ASP A 202 -12.54 12.16 2.46
C ASP A 202 -11.82 12.93 3.56
N ASP A 203 -12.20 12.73 4.83
CA ASP A 203 -11.56 13.38 5.98
C ASP A 203 -10.09 12.93 6.14
N VAL A 204 -9.83 11.64 5.91
CA VAL A 204 -8.46 11.10 5.91
C VAL A 204 -7.65 11.67 4.74
N THR A 205 -8.28 11.78 3.58
CA THR A 205 -7.66 12.38 2.38
C THR A 205 -7.28 13.84 2.63
N GLU A 206 -8.18 14.64 3.21
CA GLU A 206 -7.89 16.03 3.53
C GLU A 206 -6.72 16.16 4.51
N ARG A 207 -6.69 15.32 5.57
CA ARG A 207 -5.57 15.29 6.52
C ARG A 207 -4.25 14.92 5.85
N ALA A 208 -4.26 13.91 4.98
CA ALA A 208 -3.07 13.47 4.25
C ALA A 208 -2.55 14.57 3.32
N ILE A 209 -3.41 15.18 2.52
CA ILE A 209 -3.04 16.26 1.61
C ILE A 209 -2.52 17.47 2.39
N ALA A 210 -3.18 17.86 3.48
CA ALA A 210 -2.74 18.98 4.31
C ALA A 210 -1.33 18.76 4.90
N ALA A 211 -1.05 17.52 5.37
CA ALA A 211 0.25 17.15 5.92
C ALA A 211 1.36 17.12 4.85
N LEU A 212 1.02 16.82 3.59
CA LEU A 212 1.98 16.66 2.49
C LEU A 212 2.26 17.96 1.72
N ARG A 213 1.41 18.99 1.83
CA ARG A 213 1.60 20.30 1.14
C ARG A 213 3.00 20.92 1.30
N PRO A 214 3.67 20.85 2.47
CA PRO A 214 5.00 21.43 2.61
C PRO A 214 6.08 20.79 1.74
N PHE A 215 5.79 19.64 1.11
CA PHE A 215 6.73 18.86 0.28
C PHE A 215 6.40 18.94 -1.23
N GLU A 216 5.42 19.78 -1.60
CA GLU A 216 5.00 20.02 -3.00
C GLU A 216 6.06 20.74 -3.86
#